data_41cfd294aa27e90cf4f06f74d890468c
#
_entry.id   41cfd294aa27e90cf4f06f74d890468c
#
_cell.length_a   1.000
_cell.length_b   1.000
_cell.length_c   1.000
_cell.angle_alpha   90.00
_cell.angle_beta   90.00
_cell.angle_gamma   90.00
#
_symmetry.space_group_name_H-M   'P 1'
#
loop_
_entity.id
_entity.type
_entity.pdbx_description
1 polymer ?
#
loop_
_entity_poly.entity_id
_entity_poly.type
_entity_poly.pdbx_seq_one_letter_code
_entity_poly.pdbx_strand_id
1 'polypeptide(L)'
;TPVREKLNTLIPDASEIESFNHFSSIVERMVINGHEAHKTIPDYKNCKPEIEAFKVFEGINIPVHGYCDFKGSVIIEDKCKFPKRGRPKKDGTRSWLTTKLPEIIPEYNLTQVDFYYYATGLPIYLCYINEETFKVFHKDNCELLTPESMDSRKESFIQKCKVRQNILKISHDAKVIKDFVVPDFGHYFWKNSLDPTYLEKAKKFWAS
;
A
#
# COMPACT_ATOMS: atom_id res chain seq x y z
N THR A 1 -21.29 16.38 -2.22
CA THR A 1 -20.67 15.97 -3.51
C THR A 1 -21.55 14.93 -4.18
N PRO A 2 -21.55 14.79 -5.54
CA PRO A 2 -22.37 13.81 -6.28
C PRO A 2 -22.15 12.35 -5.83
N VAL A 3 -20.96 12.03 -5.32
CA VAL A 3 -20.64 10.72 -4.75
C VAL A 3 -21.39 10.48 -3.44
N ARG A 4 -21.48 11.50 -2.58
CA ARG A 4 -22.19 11.42 -1.29
C ARG A 4 -23.69 11.23 -1.46
N GLU A 5 -24.30 11.92 -2.42
CA GLU A 5 -25.72 11.76 -2.76
C GLU A 5 -26.02 10.35 -3.30
N LYS A 6 -25.15 9.84 -4.18
CA LYS A 6 -25.32 8.53 -4.77
C LYS A 6 -25.15 7.38 -3.73
N LEU A 7 -24.28 7.54 -2.75
CA LEU A 7 -24.07 6.59 -1.67
C LEU A 7 -25.24 6.63 -0.67
N ASN A 8 -25.80 7.80 -0.36
CA ASN A 8 -26.97 7.91 0.51
C ASN A 8 -28.22 7.19 -0.05
N THR A 9 -28.31 7.00 -1.36
CA THR A 9 -29.40 6.22 -1.98
C THR A 9 -29.21 4.71 -1.89
N LEU A 10 -28.00 4.24 -1.55
CA LEU A 10 -27.64 2.83 -1.46
C LEU A 10 -27.63 2.29 -0.03
N ILE A 11 -27.73 3.16 0.98
CA ILE A 11 -27.68 2.79 2.41
C ILE A 11 -29.09 2.97 3.02
N PRO A 12 -29.82 1.89 3.26
CA PRO A 12 -31.22 1.97 3.70
C PRO A 12 -31.39 2.16 5.22
N ASP A 13 -30.37 1.96 6.05
CA ASP A 13 -30.47 1.98 7.51
C ASP A 13 -29.87 3.28 8.10
N ALA A 14 -30.58 3.92 9.04
CA ALA A 14 -30.13 5.15 9.69
C ALA A 14 -28.81 4.97 10.46
N SER A 15 -28.58 3.81 11.07
CA SER A 15 -27.32 3.50 11.78
C SER A 15 -26.14 3.35 10.82
N GLU A 16 -26.39 2.84 9.63
CA GLU A 16 -25.40 2.74 8.56
C GLU A 16 -25.10 4.12 7.98
N ILE A 17 -26.11 5.00 7.85
CA ILE A 17 -25.92 6.39 7.39
C ILE A 17 -25.05 7.16 8.38
N GLU A 18 -25.26 7.05 9.68
CA GLU A 18 -24.42 7.70 10.69
C GLU A 18 -22.98 7.19 10.63
N SER A 19 -22.81 5.89 10.57
CA SER A 19 -21.48 5.25 10.42
C SER A 19 -20.79 5.70 9.13
N PHE A 20 -21.53 5.78 8.03
CA PHE A 20 -21.04 6.26 6.74
C PHE A 20 -20.63 7.74 6.80
N ASN A 21 -21.46 8.62 7.37
CA ASN A 21 -21.14 10.04 7.52
C ASN A 21 -19.89 10.26 8.37
N HIS A 22 -19.74 9.50 9.44
CA HIS A 22 -18.54 9.53 10.26
C HIS A 22 -17.31 9.10 9.47
N PHE A 23 -17.40 7.98 8.72
CA PHE A 23 -16.30 7.51 7.88
C PHE A 23 -15.96 8.50 6.77
N SER A 24 -16.96 9.11 6.13
CA SER A 24 -16.74 10.17 5.12
C SER A 24 -15.97 11.35 5.69
N SER A 25 -16.28 11.79 6.91
CA SER A 25 -15.55 12.89 7.57
C SER A 25 -14.08 12.54 7.88
N ILE A 26 -13.80 11.26 8.15
CA ILE A 26 -12.44 10.73 8.31
C ILE A 26 -11.71 10.82 6.97
N VAL A 27 -12.30 10.32 5.89
CA VAL A 27 -11.70 10.34 4.56
C VAL A 27 -11.45 11.78 4.10
N GLU A 28 -12.40 12.68 4.31
CA GLU A 28 -12.22 14.12 4.00
C GLU A 28 -10.99 14.72 4.71
N ARG A 29 -10.81 14.44 6.00
CA ARG A 29 -9.62 14.87 6.75
C ARG A 29 -8.34 14.25 6.22
N MET A 30 -8.35 12.95 5.87
CA MET A 30 -7.19 12.28 5.29
C MET A 30 -6.82 12.89 3.93
N VAL A 31 -7.79 13.25 3.10
CA VAL A 31 -7.54 13.94 1.81
C VAL A 31 -6.91 15.32 2.05
N ILE A 32 -7.40 16.07 3.03
CA ILE A 32 -6.81 17.37 3.40
C ILE A 32 -5.37 17.18 3.86
N ASN A 33 -5.12 16.24 4.78
CA ASN A 33 -3.77 15.95 5.28
C ASN A 33 -2.84 15.47 4.18
N GLY A 34 -3.32 14.65 3.23
CA GLY A 34 -2.57 14.24 2.05
C GLY A 34 -2.17 15.43 1.19
N HIS A 35 -3.10 16.34 0.94
CA HIS A 35 -2.80 17.55 0.19
C HIS A 35 -1.78 18.46 0.91
N GLU A 36 -1.90 18.61 2.24
CA GLU A 36 -0.91 19.35 3.02
C GLU A 36 0.48 18.65 3.00
N ALA A 37 0.52 17.31 3.07
CA ALA A 37 1.74 16.55 2.91
C ALA A 37 2.40 16.82 1.55
N HIS A 38 1.64 16.77 0.47
CA HIS A 38 2.15 17.01 -0.89
C HIS A 38 2.69 18.44 -1.07
N LYS A 39 2.10 19.45 -0.42
CA LYS A 39 2.62 20.84 -0.45
C LYS A 39 4.03 20.97 0.11
N THR A 40 4.46 20.05 0.97
CA THR A 40 5.84 20.04 1.51
C THR A 40 6.87 19.45 0.55
N ILE A 41 6.41 18.82 -0.55
CA ILE A 41 7.26 18.12 -1.52
C ILE A 41 7.60 19.06 -2.67
N PRO A 42 8.88 19.17 -3.03
CA PRO A 42 9.29 19.96 -4.19
C PRO A 42 8.58 19.51 -5.46
N ASP A 43 8.12 20.46 -6.25
CA ASP A 43 7.56 20.23 -7.59
C ASP A 43 6.31 19.33 -7.66
N TYR A 44 5.64 19.06 -6.50
CA TYR A 44 4.49 18.15 -6.46
C TYR A 44 3.36 18.54 -7.43
N LYS A 45 3.19 19.84 -7.71
CA LYS A 45 2.14 20.36 -8.62
C LYS A 45 2.30 19.89 -10.06
N ASN A 46 3.52 19.53 -10.45
CA ASN A 46 3.84 19.01 -11.79
C ASN A 46 3.82 17.48 -11.83
N CYS A 47 3.62 16.82 -10.70
CA CYS A 47 3.46 15.36 -10.64
C CYS A 47 2.10 14.94 -11.22
N LYS A 48 2.12 13.88 -12.01
CA LYS A 48 0.91 13.24 -12.57
C LYS A 48 0.57 12.00 -11.75
N PRO A 49 -0.73 11.73 -11.52
CA PRO A 49 -1.16 10.56 -10.77
C PRO A 49 -1.06 9.26 -11.59
N GLU A 50 -0.95 8.13 -10.89
CA GLU A 50 -1.06 6.76 -11.42
C GLU A 50 -0.14 6.51 -12.62
N ILE A 51 1.14 6.90 -12.52
CA ILE A 51 2.10 6.72 -13.60
C ILE A 51 2.81 5.38 -13.49
N GLU A 52 2.79 4.65 -14.60
CA GLU A 52 3.47 3.36 -14.74
C GLU A 52 4.99 3.49 -14.48
N ALA A 53 5.49 2.56 -13.67
CA ALA A 53 6.91 2.28 -13.49
C ALA A 53 7.18 0.87 -14.00
N PHE A 54 8.14 0.74 -14.91
CA PHE A 54 8.46 -0.50 -15.59
C PHE A 54 9.97 -0.67 -15.69
N LYS A 55 10.47 -1.87 -15.38
CA LYS A 55 11.88 -2.21 -15.55
C LYS A 55 12.14 -3.66 -15.84
N VAL A 56 12.98 -3.92 -16.81
CA VAL A 56 13.63 -5.22 -17.03
C VAL A 56 14.99 -5.17 -16.34
N PHE A 57 15.24 -6.10 -15.41
CA PHE A 57 16.53 -6.24 -14.74
C PHE A 57 17.37 -7.29 -15.46
N GLU A 58 18.70 -7.13 -15.42
CA GLU A 58 19.61 -8.11 -15.98
C GLU A 58 19.40 -9.51 -15.35
N GLY A 59 19.27 -10.52 -16.19
CA GLY A 59 18.98 -11.90 -15.78
C GLY A 59 17.54 -12.15 -15.34
N ILE A 60 16.63 -11.17 -15.47
CA ILE A 60 15.19 -11.31 -15.25
C ILE A 60 14.47 -11.13 -16.58
N ASN A 61 13.86 -12.20 -17.09
CA ASN A 61 13.13 -12.17 -18.38
C ASN A 61 11.70 -11.62 -18.24
N ILE A 62 11.16 -11.65 -17.01
CA ILE A 62 9.83 -11.11 -16.70
C ILE A 62 10.02 -9.69 -16.18
N PRO A 63 9.44 -8.69 -16.86
CA PRO A 63 9.55 -7.30 -16.41
C PRO A 63 8.88 -7.12 -15.04
N VAL A 64 9.47 -6.28 -14.21
CA VAL A 64 8.83 -5.81 -12.99
C VAL A 64 8.05 -4.56 -13.32
N HIS A 65 6.82 -4.50 -12.82
CA HIS A 65 5.85 -3.48 -13.15
C HIS A 65 5.12 -2.99 -11.91
N GLY A 66 4.77 -1.72 -11.86
CA GLY A 66 3.97 -1.10 -10.82
C GLY A 66 3.48 0.28 -11.24
N TYR A 67 2.63 0.89 -10.42
CA TYR A 67 2.14 2.25 -10.61
C TYR A 67 2.55 3.10 -9.42
N CYS A 68 3.21 4.23 -9.70
CA CYS A 68 3.47 5.26 -8.70
C CYS A 68 2.19 6.04 -8.45
N ASP A 69 1.88 6.36 -7.20
CA ASP A 69 0.71 7.20 -6.90
C ASP A 69 0.83 8.56 -7.59
N PHE A 70 2.04 9.19 -7.55
CA PHE A 70 2.34 10.37 -8.34
C PHE A 70 3.79 10.34 -8.83
N LYS A 71 4.01 10.86 -10.04
CA LYS A 71 5.34 10.98 -10.66
C LYS A 71 5.51 12.27 -11.44
N GLY A 72 6.61 12.95 -11.19
CA GLY A 72 7.12 14.12 -11.93
C GLY A 72 8.64 14.09 -11.95
N SER A 73 9.28 15.13 -11.42
CA SER A 73 10.72 15.16 -11.10
C SER A 73 11.05 14.33 -9.85
N VAL A 74 10.03 13.92 -9.12
CA VAL A 74 10.08 13.04 -7.93
C VAL A 74 9.00 11.97 -8.03
N ILE A 75 9.11 10.92 -7.20
CA ILE A 75 8.05 9.95 -6.95
C ILE A 75 7.42 10.27 -5.60
N ILE A 76 6.09 10.30 -5.56
CA ILE A 76 5.33 10.38 -4.30
C ILE A 76 4.51 9.10 -4.18
N GLU A 77 4.62 8.46 -3.04
CA GLU A 77 3.87 7.25 -2.69
C GLU A 77 3.09 7.49 -1.40
N ASP A 78 1.78 7.32 -1.45
CA ASP A 78 0.87 7.58 -0.32
C ASP A 78 0.50 6.28 0.40
N LYS A 79 0.56 6.30 1.72
CA LYS A 79 0.17 5.20 2.61
C LYS A 79 -0.86 5.67 3.62
N CYS A 80 -2.12 5.54 3.24
CA CYS A 80 -3.24 5.87 4.09
C CYS A 80 -3.38 4.90 5.26
N LYS A 81 -3.44 5.44 6.47
CA LYS A 81 -3.63 4.70 7.73
C LYS A 81 -5.02 4.98 8.30
N PHE A 82 -5.99 4.21 7.82
CA PHE A 82 -7.37 4.33 8.30
C PHE A 82 -7.51 3.96 9.78
N PRO A 83 -8.40 4.62 10.51
CA PRO A 83 -8.71 4.27 11.89
C PRO A 83 -9.30 2.86 11.99
N LYS A 84 -9.13 2.25 13.14
CA LYS A 84 -9.62 0.90 13.43
C LYS A 84 -10.83 0.95 14.34
N ARG A 85 -11.75 0.00 14.18
CA ARG A 85 -12.83 -0.21 15.15
C ARG A 85 -12.25 -0.73 16.47
N GLY A 86 -12.52 0.00 17.55
CA GLY A 86 -12.19 -0.42 18.91
C GLY A 86 -12.96 -1.65 19.35
N ARG A 87 -12.63 -2.15 20.56
CA ARG A 87 -13.40 -3.24 21.18
C ARG A 87 -14.84 -2.78 21.46
N PRO A 88 -15.83 -3.68 21.40
CA PRO A 88 -17.19 -3.35 21.80
C PRO A 88 -17.22 -2.87 23.25
N LYS A 89 -17.94 -1.78 23.51
CA LYS A 89 -18.28 -1.33 24.86
C LYS A 89 -19.40 -2.19 25.43
N LYS A 90 -19.74 -2.02 26.71
CA LYS A 90 -20.83 -2.76 27.37
C LYS A 90 -22.22 -2.57 26.72
N ASP A 91 -22.41 -1.41 26.07
CA ASP A 91 -23.62 -1.06 25.31
C ASP A 91 -23.60 -1.56 23.85
N GLY A 92 -22.57 -2.34 23.45
CA GLY A 92 -22.40 -2.86 22.10
C GLY A 92 -21.78 -1.85 21.12
N THR A 93 -21.65 -0.58 21.48
CA THR A 93 -21.04 0.43 20.60
C THR A 93 -19.54 0.21 20.47
N ARG A 94 -18.94 0.72 19.37
CA ARG A 94 -17.50 0.70 19.13
C ARG A 94 -17.00 2.09 18.79
N SER A 95 -15.94 2.53 19.45
CA SER A 95 -15.23 3.75 19.06
C SER A 95 -14.33 3.50 17.86
N TRP A 96 -14.05 4.56 17.12
CA TRP A 96 -12.96 4.56 16.17
C TRP A 96 -11.66 4.93 16.89
N LEU A 97 -10.58 4.24 16.54
CA LEU A 97 -9.25 4.46 17.09
C LEU A 97 -8.32 4.88 15.97
N THR A 98 -7.77 6.06 16.08
CA THR A 98 -6.75 6.58 15.15
C THR A 98 -5.60 5.60 15.05
N THR A 99 -5.21 5.27 13.84
CA THR A 99 -4.03 4.44 13.58
C THR A 99 -2.79 5.34 13.58
N LYS A 100 -1.87 5.10 14.51
CA LYS A 100 -0.60 5.85 14.59
C LYS A 100 0.19 5.72 13.29
N LEU A 101 0.80 6.81 12.88
CA LEU A 101 1.76 6.80 11.78
C LEU A 101 3.07 6.14 12.22
N PRO A 102 3.78 5.45 11.32
CA PRO A 102 5.01 4.77 11.67
C PRO A 102 6.12 5.79 11.96
N GLU A 103 6.95 5.50 12.95
CA GLU A 103 8.16 6.28 13.24
C GLU A 103 9.28 5.95 12.25
N ILE A 104 9.32 4.71 11.79
CA ILE A 104 10.29 4.17 10.84
C ILE A 104 9.51 3.52 9.70
N ILE A 105 10.02 3.59 8.47
CA ILE A 105 9.40 2.95 7.30
C ILE A 105 9.34 1.43 7.53
N PRO A 106 8.16 0.81 7.49
CA PRO A 106 8.04 -0.64 7.54
C PRO A 106 8.72 -1.32 6.35
N GLU A 107 9.41 -2.43 6.59
CA GLU A 107 10.20 -3.14 5.57
C GLU A 107 9.39 -3.51 4.33
N TYR A 108 8.12 -3.90 4.51
CA TYR A 108 7.25 -4.27 3.39
C TYR A 108 6.97 -3.11 2.41
N ASN A 109 7.09 -1.84 2.85
CA ASN A 109 6.96 -0.69 1.97
C ASN A 109 8.28 -0.36 1.25
N LEU A 110 9.43 -0.75 1.81
CA LEU A 110 10.74 -0.49 1.20
C LEU A 110 10.87 -1.19 -0.16
N THR A 111 10.40 -2.43 -0.28
CA THR A 111 10.48 -3.18 -1.55
C THR A 111 9.77 -2.44 -2.69
N GLN A 112 8.66 -1.77 -2.43
CA GLN A 112 7.91 -1.01 -3.43
C GLN A 112 8.64 0.27 -3.82
N VAL A 113 9.09 1.05 -2.84
CA VAL A 113 9.79 2.32 -3.12
C VAL A 113 11.16 2.09 -3.74
N ASP A 114 11.87 1.02 -3.35
CA ASP A 114 13.11 0.59 -3.97
C ASP A 114 12.90 0.28 -5.46
N PHE A 115 11.83 -0.46 -5.80
CA PHE A 115 11.49 -0.73 -7.19
C PHE A 115 11.24 0.56 -7.98
N TYR A 116 10.50 1.51 -7.44
CA TYR A 116 10.24 2.78 -8.13
C TYR A 116 11.54 3.57 -8.35
N TYR A 117 12.43 3.59 -7.37
CA TYR A 117 13.75 4.18 -7.53
C TYR A 117 14.56 3.46 -8.64
N TYR A 118 14.61 2.13 -8.62
CA TYR A 118 15.34 1.38 -9.66
C TYR A 118 14.75 1.57 -11.05
N ALA A 119 13.46 1.71 -11.16
CA ALA A 119 12.79 1.90 -12.44
C ALA A 119 12.99 3.30 -13.02
N THR A 120 13.07 4.33 -12.18
CA THR A 120 13.00 5.73 -12.60
C THR A 120 14.26 6.54 -12.33
N GLY A 121 15.06 6.17 -11.33
CA GLY A 121 16.20 6.96 -10.84
C GLY A 121 15.81 8.24 -10.11
N LEU A 122 14.51 8.44 -9.81
CA LEU A 122 14.00 9.66 -9.22
C LEU A 122 14.00 9.60 -7.69
N PRO A 123 14.12 10.75 -6.99
CA PRO A 123 13.96 10.82 -5.55
C PRO A 123 12.57 10.35 -5.11
N ILE A 124 12.52 9.64 -3.98
CA ILE A 124 11.28 9.11 -3.41
C ILE A 124 10.82 9.96 -2.23
N TYR A 125 9.53 10.26 -2.20
CA TYR A 125 8.81 10.83 -1.07
C TYR A 125 7.70 9.86 -0.66
N LEU A 126 7.81 9.30 0.54
CA LEU A 126 6.84 8.34 1.07
C LEU A 126 6.00 9.03 2.14
N CYS A 127 4.72 9.23 1.85
CA CYS A 127 3.77 9.92 2.70
C CYS A 127 2.93 8.93 3.49
N TYR A 128 2.94 9.02 4.82
CA TYR A 128 1.98 8.34 5.66
C TYR A 128 0.94 9.36 6.13
N ILE A 129 -0.33 9.01 5.98
CA ILE A 129 -1.45 9.92 6.19
C ILE A 129 -2.51 9.22 7.03
N ASN A 130 -3.00 9.87 8.08
CA ASN A 130 -4.20 9.49 8.80
C ASN A 130 -5.15 10.69 8.95
N GLU A 131 -6.25 10.54 9.66
CA GLU A 131 -7.26 11.59 9.85
C GLU A 131 -6.81 12.76 10.74
N GLU A 132 -5.70 12.60 11.48
CA GLU A 132 -5.20 13.61 12.41
C GLU A 132 -3.99 14.36 11.84
N THR A 133 -3.11 13.66 11.11
CA THR A 133 -1.81 14.20 10.69
C THR A 133 -1.22 13.44 9.51
N PHE A 134 -0.05 13.88 9.08
CA PHE A 134 0.77 13.21 8.08
C PHE A 134 2.25 13.17 8.48
N LYS A 135 3.02 12.30 7.84
CA LYS A 135 4.47 12.21 7.95
C LYS A 135 5.07 11.91 6.59
N VAL A 136 6.05 12.70 6.17
CA VAL A 136 6.73 12.54 4.89
C VAL A 136 8.16 12.09 5.14
N PHE A 137 8.53 10.92 4.58
CA PHE A 137 9.89 10.43 4.56
C PHE A 137 10.53 10.71 3.20
N HIS A 138 11.76 11.19 3.21
CA HIS A 138 12.59 11.43 2.02
C HIS A 138 14.07 11.30 2.39
N LYS A 139 14.95 11.35 1.41
CA LYS A 139 16.40 11.13 1.59
C LYS A 139 17.06 12.00 2.67
N ASP A 140 16.56 13.21 2.92
CA ASP A 140 17.19 14.16 3.85
C ASP A 140 16.74 13.95 5.31
N ASN A 141 15.69 13.15 5.56
CA ASN A 141 15.19 12.84 6.91
C ASN A 141 15.09 11.33 7.19
N CYS A 142 15.42 10.48 6.21
CA CYS A 142 15.34 9.03 6.34
C CYS A 142 16.47 8.36 5.53
N GLU A 143 17.45 7.81 6.23
CA GLU A 143 18.59 7.12 5.63
C GLU A 143 18.17 5.98 4.68
N LEU A 144 17.07 5.30 4.98
CA LEU A 144 16.54 4.20 4.15
C LEU A 144 16.14 4.64 2.73
N LEU A 145 15.93 5.95 2.49
CA LEU A 145 15.55 6.51 1.20
C LEU A 145 16.71 7.25 0.50
N THR A 146 17.93 7.17 1.03
CA THR A 146 19.10 7.67 0.29
C THR A 146 19.43 6.75 -0.88
N PRO A 147 19.98 7.27 -1.99
CA PRO A 147 20.41 6.47 -3.13
C PRO A 147 21.32 5.30 -2.72
N GLU A 148 22.30 5.56 -1.86
CA GLU A 148 23.26 4.57 -1.37
C GLU A 148 22.57 3.42 -0.63
N SER A 149 21.61 3.75 0.22
CA SER A 149 20.83 2.75 0.99
C SER A 149 19.93 1.94 0.07
N MET A 150 19.26 2.57 -0.88
CA MET A 150 18.44 1.87 -1.87
C MET A 150 19.29 0.97 -2.78
N ASP A 151 20.43 1.46 -3.27
CA ASP A 151 21.35 0.66 -4.09
C ASP A 151 21.92 -0.54 -3.34
N SER A 152 22.18 -0.42 -2.05
CA SER A 152 22.62 -1.57 -1.21
C SER A 152 21.60 -2.70 -1.13
N ARG A 153 20.30 -2.42 -1.29
CA ARG A 153 19.21 -3.41 -1.29
C ARG A 153 18.90 -4.00 -2.67
N LYS A 154 19.47 -3.45 -3.73
CA LYS A 154 19.14 -3.80 -5.13
C LYS A 154 19.38 -5.27 -5.44
N GLU A 155 20.53 -5.82 -5.03
CA GLU A 155 20.85 -7.23 -5.27
C GLU A 155 19.82 -8.15 -4.59
N SER A 156 19.45 -7.88 -3.34
CA SER A 156 18.41 -8.64 -2.63
C SER A 156 17.06 -8.56 -3.35
N PHE A 157 16.70 -7.39 -3.90
CA PHE A 157 15.49 -7.23 -4.71
C PHE A 157 15.53 -8.10 -5.97
N ILE A 158 16.65 -8.06 -6.71
CA ILE A 158 16.85 -8.87 -7.92
C ILE A 158 16.79 -10.37 -7.59
N GLN A 159 17.39 -10.81 -6.50
CA GLN A 159 17.32 -12.22 -6.07
C GLN A 159 15.88 -12.66 -5.76
N LYS A 160 15.08 -11.82 -5.11
CA LYS A 160 13.64 -12.10 -4.91
C LYS A 160 12.90 -12.25 -6.25
N CYS A 161 13.24 -11.45 -7.26
CA CYS A 161 12.67 -11.57 -8.61
C CYS A 161 13.11 -12.85 -9.31
N LYS A 162 14.41 -13.22 -9.21
CA LYS A 162 14.96 -14.47 -9.78
C LYS A 162 14.28 -15.70 -9.20
N VAL A 163 14.08 -15.75 -7.88
CA VAL A 163 13.37 -16.85 -7.22
C VAL A 163 11.97 -17.02 -7.80
N ARG A 164 11.19 -15.93 -7.91
CA ARG A 164 9.85 -15.96 -8.52
C ARG A 164 9.87 -16.42 -9.97
N GLN A 165 10.80 -15.88 -10.78
CA GLN A 165 10.97 -16.30 -12.17
C GLN A 165 11.30 -17.79 -12.28
N ASN A 166 12.16 -18.30 -11.41
CA ASN A 166 12.55 -19.72 -11.43
C ASN A 166 11.37 -20.63 -11.04
N ILE A 167 10.56 -20.24 -10.07
CA ILE A 167 9.32 -20.97 -9.73
C ILE A 167 8.40 -21.04 -10.96
N LEU A 168 8.20 -19.93 -11.66
CA LEU A 168 7.37 -19.91 -12.88
C LEU A 168 7.95 -20.71 -14.05
N LYS A 169 9.29 -20.89 -14.11
CA LYS A 169 9.93 -21.81 -15.08
C LYS A 169 9.65 -23.27 -14.78
N ILE A 170 9.46 -23.65 -13.51
CA ILE A 170 9.14 -25.03 -13.12
C ILE A 170 7.73 -25.37 -13.56
N SER A 171 6.76 -24.50 -13.31
CA SER A 171 5.36 -24.71 -13.70
C SER A 171 4.56 -23.42 -13.71
N HIS A 172 3.49 -23.41 -14.52
CA HIS A 172 2.40 -22.43 -14.46
C HIS A 172 1.15 -23.02 -13.77
N ASP A 173 1.17 -24.28 -13.37
CA ASP A 173 0.09 -24.91 -12.61
C ASP A 173 0.16 -24.51 -11.15
N ALA A 174 -0.89 -23.90 -10.62
CA ALA A 174 -0.99 -23.51 -9.23
C ALA A 174 -0.81 -24.68 -8.25
N LYS A 175 -1.22 -25.90 -8.64
CA LYS A 175 -1.05 -27.10 -7.83
C LYS A 175 0.41 -27.51 -7.64
N VAL A 176 1.25 -27.22 -8.63
CA VAL A 176 2.69 -27.44 -8.55
C VAL A 176 3.38 -26.29 -7.82
N ILE A 177 2.99 -25.05 -8.14
CA ILE A 177 3.59 -23.85 -7.55
C ILE A 177 3.38 -23.79 -6.02
N LYS A 178 2.23 -24.26 -5.52
CA LYS A 178 1.92 -24.24 -4.08
C LYS A 178 3.00 -24.93 -3.23
N ASP A 179 3.70 -25.92 -3.76
CA ASP A 179 4.73 -26.66 -3.03
C ASP A 179 6.02 -25.84 -2.83
N PHE A 180 6.17 -24.75 -3.59
CA PHE A 180 7.34 -23.85 -3.52
C PHE A 180 7.03 -22.50 -2.85
N VAL A 181 5.76 -22.27 -2.50
CA VAL A 181 5.32 -20.98 -1.93
C VAL A 181 4.60 -21.23 -0.62
N VAL A 182 5.12 -20.68 0.47
CA VAL A 182 4.44 -20.69 1.76
C VAL A 182 3.64 -19.39 1.89
N PRO A 183 2.30 -19.44 1.88
CA PRO A 183 1.49 -18.24 2.00
C PRO A 183 1.46 -17.74 3.43
N ASP A 184 1.66 -16.46 3.62
CA ASP A 184 1.38 -15.80 4.91
C ASP A 184 -0.12 -15.46 5.01
N PHE A 185 -0.92 -16.39 5.49
CA PHE A 185 -2.35 -16.16 5.74
C PHE A 185 -2.62 -15.14 6.87
N GLY A 186 -1.59 -14.73 7.60
CA GLY A 186 -1.64 -13.64 8.57
C GLY A 186 -1.59 -12.26 7.94
N HIS A 187 -1.14 -12.16 6.69
CA HIS A 187 -1.00 -10.90 5.98
C HIS A 187 -2.37 -10.20 5.82
N TYR A 188 -2.36 -8.85 5.88
CA TYR A 188 -3.57 -8.02 5.84
C TYR A 188 -4.45 -8.29 4.60
N PHE A 189 -3.85 -8.62 3.47
CA PHE A 189 -4.55 -8.94 2.22
C PHE A 189 -5.57 -10.08 2.42
N TRP A 190 -5.17 -11.16 3.10
CA TRP A 190 -6.06 -12.28 3.39
C TRP A 190 -7.13 -11.96 4.42
N LYS A 191 -6.82 -11.09 5.39
CA LYS A 191 -7.71 -10.78 6.51
C LYS A 191 -8.74 -9.70 6.19
N ASN A 192 -8.38 -8.71 5.38
CA ASN A 192 -9.13 -7.46 5.27
C ASN A 192 -9.57 -7.12 3.84
N SER A 193 -8.99 -7.75 2.81
CA SER A 193 -9.20 -7.34 1.41
C SER A 193 -10.04 -8.34 0.61
N LEU A 194 -10.29 -9.52 1.16
CA LEU A 194 -11.02 -10.57 0.46
C LEU A 194 -12.22 -11.04 1.29
N ASP A 195 -13.26 -11.49 0.57
CA ASP A 195 -14.34 -12.26 1.16
C ASP A 195 -13.74 -13.44 1.96
N PRO A 196 -14.17 -13.67 3.22
CA PRO A 196 -13.70 -14.76 4.07
C PRO A 196 -13.70 -16.14 3.38
N THR A 197 -14.61 -16.35 2.43
CA THR A 197 -14.67 -17.59 1.64
C THR A 197 -13.41 -17.85 0.80
N TYR A 198 -12.74 -16.80 0.32
CA TYR A 198 -11.49 -16.96 -0.42
C TYR A 198 -10.34 -17.39 0.48
N LEU A 199 -10.26 -16.86 1.69
CA LEU A 199 -9.26 -17.28 2.66
C LEU A 199 -9.40 -18.79 3.00
N GLU A 200 -10.63 -19.24 3.24
CA GLU A 200 -10.88 -20.65 3.53
C GLU A 200 -10.59 -21.57 2.33
N LYS A 201 -10.95 -21.12 1.12
CA LYS A 201 -10.58 -21.85 -0.12
C LYS A 201 -9.06 -21.93 -0.30
N ALA A 202 -8.34 -20.82 -0.05
CA ALA A 202 -6.89 -20.78 -0.14
C ALA A 202 -6.25 -21.73 0.88
N LYS A 203 -6.66 -21.69 2.16
CA LYS A 203 -6.16 -22.62 3.18
C LYS A 203 -6.37 -24.08 2.80
N LYS A 204 -7.57 -24.44 2.30
CA LYS A 204 -7.85 -25.80 1.81
C LYS A 204 -6.96 -26.18 0.63
N PHE A 205 -6.74 -25.28 -0.32
CA PHE A 205 -5.89 -25.52 -1.48
C PHE A 205 -4.43 -25.78 -1.07
N TRP A 206 -3.89 -25.04 -0.07
CA TRP A 206 -2.53 -25.26 0.41
C TRP A 206 -2.40 -26.48 1.33
N ALA A 207 -3.47 -26.92 1.97
CA ALA A 207 -3.47 -28.12 2.82
C ALA A 207 -3.67 -29.44 2.04
N SER A 208 -4.11 -29.38 0.78
CA SER A 208 -4.31 -30.54 -0.10
C SER A 208 -3.06 -30.86 -0.89
#